data_44c60141270745d46e862001b6625098
#
_entry.id   44c60141270745d46e862001b6625098
#
_cell.length_a   1.000
_cell.length_b   1.000
_cell.length_c   1.000
_cell.angle_alpha   90.00
_cell.angle_beta   90.00
_cell.angle_gamma   90.00
#
_symmetry.space_group_name_H-M   'P 1'
#
loop_
_entity.id
_entity.type
_entity.pdbx_description
1 polymer ?
#
loop_
_entity_poly.entity_id
_entity_poly.type
_entity_poly.pdbx_seq_one_letter_code
_entity_poly.pdbx_strand_id
1 'polypeptide(L)'
;DIVIKLLEYLQKGVDAVKNALSTIFHWTDFVTGGSSGDSFVAGNIDASGDIITYDTVGKGVKKVVYFNQTEEPWKGMSYGSSTIGASGCGPTSMAIIISTLTGQTVTPQMTCAYSIANGEYVPGMGTSHSFPTNAAYHWGLTCERVGKDRMNYVVQSLKEGKMVVEICEAYTITG
;
A
#
# COMPACT_ATOMS: atom_id res chain seq x y z
N ASP A 1 22.72 25.27 16.14
CA ASP A 1 22.79 25.89 14.81
C ASP A 1 23.36 24.99 13.73
N ILE A 2 24.42 24.22 13.99
CA ILE A 2 25.01 23.29 13.02
C ILE A 2 24.07 22.10 12.74
N VAL A 3 23.39 21.59 13.76
CA VAL A 3 22.47 20.45 13.64
C VAL A 3 21.26 20.81 12.79
N ILE A 4 20.73 22.01 12.96
CA ILE A 4 19.58 22.49 12.16
C ILE A 4 19.97 22.63 10.69
N LYS A 5 21.14 23.20 10.40
CA LYS A 5 21.65 23.30 9.03
C LYS A 5 21.92 21.95 8.40
N LEU A 6 22.40 20.98 9.16
CA LEU A 6 22.62 19.61 8.70
C LEU A 6 21.31 18.92 8.35
N LEU A 7 20.27 19.08 9.19
CA LEU A 7 18.94 18.56 8.93
C LEU A 7 18.29 19.20 7.69
N GLU A 8 18.44 20.51 7.51
CA GLU A 8 17.96 21.22 6.31
C GLU A 8 18.70 20.74 5.04
N TYR A 9 20.00 20.45 5.15
CA TYR A 9 20.80 19.93 4.03
C TYR A 9 20.41 18.49 3.66
N LEU A 10 20.16 17.65 4.65
CA LEU A 10 19.68 16.29 4.46
C LEU A 10 18.27 16.28 3.87
N GLN A 11 17.38 17.17 4.33
CA GLN A 11 16.03 17.31 3.79
C GLN A 11 16.06 17.75 2.32
N LYS A 12 16.89 18.74 1.97
CA LYS A 12 17.08 19.15 0.57
C LYS A 12 17.64 18.04 -0.31
N GLY A 13 18.53 17.20 0.23
CA GLY A 13 19.04 16.02 -0.47
C GLY A 13 17.93 14.99 -0.74
N VAL A 14 17.09 14.71 0.24
CA VAL A 14 15.92 13.81 0.11
C VAL A 14 14.93 14.36 -0.91
N ASP A 15 14.64 15.66 -0.87
CA ASP A 15 13.71 16.30 -1.81
C ASP A 15 14.27 16.34 -3.24
N ALA A 16 15.58 16.54 -3.40
CA ALA A 16 16.25 16.47 -4.70
C ALA A 16 16.21 15.05 -5.29
N VAL A 17 16.40 14.01 -4.46
CA VAL A 17 16.27 12.60 -4.87
C VAL A 17 14.83 12.27 -5.23
N LYS A 18 13.85 12.70 -4.43
CA LYS A 18 12.42 12.53 -4.73
C LYS A 18 12.04 13.20 -6.05
N ASN A 19 12.50 14.44 -6.28
CA ASN A 19 12.25 15.16 -7.53
C ASN A 19 12.95 14.52 -8.73
N ALA A 20 14.19 14.03 -8.58
CA ALA A 20 14.89 13.31 -9.63
C ALA A 20 14.18 11.99 -9.97
N LEU A 21 13.74 11.24 -8.97
CA LEU A 21 12.96 10.01 -9.16
C LEU A 21 11.59 10.31 -9.80
N SER A 22 10.92 11.41 -9.43
CA SER A 22 9.66 11.81 -10.06
C SER A 22 9.86 12.27 -11.52
N THR A 23 11.05 12.75 -11.89
CA THR A 23 11.40 13.17 -13.25
C THR A 23 11.80 11.96 -14.12
N ILE A 24 12.42 10.94 -13.53
CA ILE A 24 12.81 9.68 -14.21
C ILE A 24 11.62 8.75 -14.35
N PHE A 25 10.74 8.72 -13.36
CA PHE A 25 9.46 8.02 -13.40
C PHE A 25 8.34 9.06 -13.46
N HIS A 26 7.94 9.46 -14.65
CA HIS A 26 6.62 10.03 -14.88
C HIS A 26 5.60 8.93 -14.59
N TRP A 27 5.20 8.79 -13.34
CA TRP A 27 4.13 7.86 -12.92
C TRP A 27 2.83 8.10 -13.69
N THR A 28 2.60 9.35 -14.10
CA THR A 28 1.47 9.72 -14.96
C THR A 28 1.52 9.03 -16.31
N ASP A 29 2.70 8.82 -16.91
CA ASP A 29 2.82 8.22 -18.24
C ASP A 29 2.69 6.70 -18.23
N PHE A 30 2.97 6.04 -17.10
CA PHE A 30 2.79 4.60 -16.96
C PHE A 30 1.33 4.20 -16.67
N VAL A 31 0.55 5.12 -16.11
CA VAL A 31 -0.89 4.92 -15.79
C VAL A 31 -1.78 5.39 -16.93
N THR A 32 -1.30 6.26 -17.83
CA THR A 32 -2.07 6.83 -18.95
C THR A 32 -1.83 6.14 -20.29
N GLY A 33 -1.53 4.85 -20.31
CA GLY A 33 -1.57 4.03 -21.52
C GLY A 33 -3.01 3.82 -22.02
N GLY A 34 -3.78 4.91 -22.18
CA GLY A 34 -5.15 4.91 -22.66
C GLY A 34 -5.71 6.32 -22.65
N SER A 35 -5.76 6.93 -23.85
CA SER A 35 -6.45 8.18 -24.16
C SER A 35 -7.83 8.26 -23.50
N SER A 36 -8.01 9.23 -22.66
CA SER A 36 -9.15 10.12 -22.45
C SER A 36 -9.32 10.47 -20.97
N GLY A 37 -9.34 11.69 -20.69
CA GLY A 37 -9.62 12.55 -19.55
C GLY A 37 -10.44 12.04 -18.36
N ASP A 38 -10.17 10.88 -17.82
CA ASP A 38 -10.78 10.44 -16.59
C ASP A 38 -9.95 10.89 -15.41
N SER A 39 -10.53 11.77 -14.61
CA SER A 39 -10.04 12.12 -13.27
C SER A 39 -9.77 10.85 -12.48
N PHE A 40 -8.51 10.66 -12.09
CA PHE A 40 -8.08 9.54 -11.27
C PHE A 40 -8.76 9.63 -9.89
N VAL A 41 -9.76 8.82 -9.67
CA VAL A 41 -10.41 8.72 -8.35
C VAL A 41 -9.57 7.81 -7.48
N ALA A 42 -8.84 8.40 -6.57
CA ALA A 42 -7.99 7.70 -5.63
C ALA A 42 -8.80 7.20 -4.43
N GLY A 43 -9.09 5.92 -4.41
CA GLY A 43 -9.70 5.27 -3.25
C GLY A 43 -11.20 5.03 -3.36
N ASN A 44 -11.73 4.27 -2.44
CA ASN A 44 -13.15 4.27 -2.17
C ASN A 44 -13.46 5.64 -1.57
N ILE A 45 -14.28 6.41 -2.25
CA ILE A 45 -14.70 7.74 -1.82
C ILE A 45 -16.14 7.68 -1.32
N ASP A 46 -16.43 8.48 -0.32
CA ASP A 46 -17.80 8.66 0.16
C ASP A 46 -18.60 9.59 -0.79
N ALA A 47 -19.86 9.86 -0.44
CA ALA A 47 -20.73 10.76 -1.20
C ALA A 47 -20.23 12.22 -1.25
N SER A 48 -19.27 12.60 -0.40
CA SER A 48 -18.64 13.94 -0.36
C SER A 48 -17.41 14.03 -1.28
N GLY A 49 -16.93 12.90 -1.81
CA GLY A 49 -15.70 12.83 -2.58
C GLY A 49 -14.43 12.64 -1.74
N ASP A 50 -14.58 12.38 -0.45
CA ASP A 50 -13.46 12.14 0.47
C ASP A 50 -13.08 10.66 0.53
N ILE A 51 -11.79 10.38 0.75
CA ILE A 51 -11.30 9.01 0.95
C ILE A 51 -11.93 8.44 2.22
N ILE A 52 -12.55 7.27 2.10
CA ILE A 52 -13.12 6.57 3.25
C ILE A 52 -12.03 6.19 4.23
N THR A 53 -12.20 6.58 5.49
CA THR A 53 -11.31 6.24 6.59
C THR A 53 -12.12 5.75 7.78
N TYR A 54 -11.51 4.87 8.58
CA TYR A 54 -12.07 4.40 9.84
C TYR A 54 -11.22 4.82 11.03
N ASP A 55 -11.86 5.22 12.11
CA ASP A 55 -11.18 5.48 13.37
C ASP A 55 -10.66 4.18 13.98
N THR A 56 -9.48 4.25 14.59
CA THR A 56 -8.87 3.12 15.28
C THR A 56 -8.94 3.30 16.80
N VAL A 57 -8.90 2.18 17.51
CA VAL A 57 -8.87 2.15 18.97
C VAL A 57 -7.44 1.86 19.43
N GLY A 58 -6.96 2.63 20.42
CA GLY A 58 -5.64 2.40 21.02
C GLY A 58 -4.59 3.45 20.69
N LYS A 59 -3.32 3.04 20.75
CA LYS A 59 -2.15 3.89 20.48
C LYS A 59 -1.76 3.80 19.00
N GLY A 60 -1.07 4.83 18.50
CA GLY A 60 -0.53 4.86 17.15
C GLY A 60 -1.47 5.49 16.13
N VAL A 61 -1.72 4.79 15.03
CA VAL A 61 -2.59 5.27 13.94
C VAL A 61 -3.98 5.59 14.46
N LYS A 62 -4.53 6.75 14.10
CA LYS A 62 -5.86 7.19 14.54
C LYS A 62 -6.93 6.94 13.50
N LYS A 63 -6.57 7.00 12.22
CA LYS A 63 -7.46 6.71 11.10
C LYS A 63 -6.76 5.76 10.14
N VAL A 64 -7.49 4.78 9.63
CA VAL A 64 -7.04 3.83 8.61
C VAL A 64 -7.73 4.17 7.31
N VAL A 65 -6.96 4.35 6.25
CA VAL A 65 -7.48 4.48 4.88
C VAL A 65 -8.13 3.16 4.47
N TYR A 66 -9.30 3.25 3.86
CA TYR A 66 -10.05 2.07 3.42
C TYR A 66 -9.99 1.91 1.91
N PHE A 67 -9.65 0.70 1.47
CA PHE A 67 -9.80 0.23 0.10
C PHE A 67 -10.44 -1.15 0.11
N ASN A 68 -11.38 -1.38 -0.81
CA ASN A 68 -11.99 -2.69 -1.01
C ASN A 68 -11.76 -3.16 -2.45
N GLN A 69 -11.00 -4.25 -2.61
CA GLN A 69 -10.67 -4.79 -3.94
C GLN A 69 -11.89 -5.20 -4.76
N THR A 70 -13.03 -5.52 -4.11
CA THR A 70 -14.26 -6.00 -4.75
C THR A 70 -15.22 -4.89 -5.12
N GLU A 71 -14.91 -3.64 -4.80
CA GLU A 71 -15.69 -2.45 -5.15
C GLU A 71 -15.07 -1.69 -6.33
N GLU A 72 -15.89 -0.87 -6.96
CA GLU A 72 -15.39 0.05 -8.00
C GLU A 72 -14.53 1.15 -7.35
N PRO A 73 -13.50 1.64 -8.03
CA PRO A 73 -13.13 1.33 -9.43
C PRO A 73 -12.23 0.08 -9.58
N TRP A 74 -11.84 -0.59 -8.49
CA TRP A 74 -10.78 -1.60 -8.47
C TRP A 74 -11.19 -2.95 -9.04
N LYS A 75 -12.43 -3.37 -8.79
CA LYS A 75 -12.93 -4.73 -9.04
C LYS A 75 -12.59 -5.28 -10.42
N GLY A 76 -12.80 -4.49 -11.46
CA GLY A 76 -12.59 -4.88 -12.86
C GLY A 76 -11.20 -4.61 -13.41
N MET A 77 -10.34 -3.88 -12.68
CA MET A 77 -9.00 -3.52 -13.16
C MET A 77 -8.11 -4.75 -13.28
N SER A 78 -7.27 -4.78 -14.34
CA SER A 78 -6.35 -5.90 -14.58
C SER A 78 -5.29 -6.04 -13.51
N TYR A 79 -5.02 -7.28 -13.10
CA TYR A 79 -3.88 -7.65 -12.28
C TYR A 79 -3.27 -8.94 -12.85
N GLY A 80 -2.24 -8.79 -13.67
CA GLY A 80 -1.66 -9.87 -14.45
C GLY A 80 -2.67 -10.53 -15.39
N SER A 81 -2.84 -11.85 -15.29
CA SER A 81 -3.88 -12.60 -16.01
C SER A 81 -5.23 -12.65 -15.28
N SER A 82 -5.41 -11.87 -14.22
CA SER A 82 -6.60 -11.81 -13.39
C SER A 82 -7.07 -10.36 -13.22
N THR A 83 -7.91 -10.09 -12.23
CA THR A 83 -8.35 -8.74 -11.85
C THR A 83 -7.97 -8.43 -10.39
N ILE A 84 -7.94 -7.15 -10.05
CA ILE A 84 -7.73 -6.72 -8.66
C ILE A 84 -8.79 -7.33 -7.76
N GLY A 85 -10.06 -7.33 -8.19
CA GLY A 85 -11.16 -7.91 -7.45
C GLY A 85 -10.99 -9.39 -7.12
N ALA A 86 -10.38 -10.15 -8.03
CA ALA A 86 -10.23 -11.60 -7.87
C ALA A 86 -8.91 -12.01 -7.16
N SER A 87 -7.83 -11.25 -7.34
CA SER A 87 -6.48 -11.69 -6.91
C SER A 87 -5.67 -10.61 -6.20
N GLY A 88 -6.24 -9.41 -6.00
CA GLY A 88 -5.55 -8.24 -5.49
C GLY A 88 -5.53 -8.08 -3.96
N CYS A 89 -5.82 -9.11 -3.17
CA CYS A 89 -5.91 -9.00 -1.71
C CYS A 89 -4.61 -8.47 -1.06
N GLY A 90 -3.48 -9.05 -1.41
CA GLY A 90 -2.18 -8.62 -0.90
C GLY A 90 -1.86 -7.16 -1.26
N PRO A 91 -1.89 -6.78 -2.55
CA PRO A 91 -1.73 -5.40 -2.97
C PRO A 91 -2.70 -4.42 -2.32
N THR A 92 -3.98 -4.77 -2.22
CA THR A 92 -4.98 -3.89 -1.58
C THR A 92 -4.70 -3.69 -0.09
N SER A 93 -4.32 -4.75 0.63
CA SER A 93 -3.94 -4.65 2.04
C SER A 93 -2.71 -3.75 2.23
N MET A 94 -1.71 -3.87 1.35
CA MET A 94 -0.54 -3.00 1.41
C MET A 94 -0.86 -1.56 1.01
N ALA A 95 -1.77 -1.33 0.06
CA ALA A 95 -2.25 0.01 -0.28
C ALA A 95 -2.87 0.71 0.94
N ILE A 96 -3.69 0.00 1.72
CA ILE A 96 -4.27 0.48 2.99
C ILE A 96 -3.16 0.88 3.97
N ILE A 97 -2.21 -0.03 4.23
CA ILE A 97 -1.13 0.20 5.20
C ILE A 97 -0.24 1.37 4.76
N ILE A 98 0.19 1.37 3.51
CA ILE A 98 1.10 2.39 2.98
C ILE A 98 0.42 3.77 3.02
N SER A 99 -0.81 3.88 2.50
CA SER A 99 -1.54 5.15 2.52
C SER A 99 -1.77 5.65 3.94
N THR A 100 -2.10 4.76 4.86
CA THR A 100 -2.34 5.09 6.27
C THR A 100 -1.08 5.61 6.96
N LEU A 101 0.05 4.93 6.79
CA LEU A 101 1.27 5.25 7.53
C LEU A 101 2.09 6.39 6.90
N THR A 102 2.02 6.54 5.58
CA THR A 102 2.78 7.59 4.87
C THR A 102 1.99 8.88 4.67
N GLY A 103 0.66 8.83 4.77
CA GLY A 103 -0.22 9.93 4.39
C GLY A 103 -0.28 10.19 2.88
N GLN A 104 0.35 9.34 2.06
CA GLN A 104 0.28 9.41 0.61
C GLN A 104 -0.92 8.59 0.12
N THR A 105 -1.54 8.99 -0.97
CA THR A 105 -2.55 8.17 -1.63
C THR A 105 -1.87 7.12 -2.49
N VAL A 106 -1.72 5.90 -1.97
CA VAL A 106 -1.20 4.74 -2.69
C VAL A 106 -2.33 3.74 -2.89
N THR A 107 -2.81 3.66 -4.14
CA THR A 107 -4.04 2.91 -4.47
C THR A 107 -3.77 1.42 -4.70
N PRO A 108 -4.80 0.54 -4.64
CA PRO A 108 -4.68 -0.86 -5.04
C PRO A 108 -4.12 -1.06 -6.45
N GLN A 109 -4.45 -0.16 -7.38
CA GLN A 109 -3.89 -0.20 -8.74
C GLN A 109 -2.38 0.03 -8.74
N MET A 110 -1.88 0.98 -7.95
CA MET A 110 -0.45 1.29 -7.86
C MET A 110 0.33 0.12 -7.25
N THR A 111 -0.18 -0.48 -6.19
CA THR A 111 0.47 -1.63 -5.55
C THR A 111 0.41 -2.89 -6.41
N CYS A 112 -0.67 -3.10 -7.18
CA CYS A 112 -0.74 -4.16 -8.18
C CYS A 112 0.26 -3.95 -9.32
N ALA A 113 0.38 -2.72 -9.84
CA ALA A 113 1.35 -2.39 -10.88
C ALA A 113 2.80 -2.61 -10.38
N TYR A 114 3.10 -2.20 -9.16
CA TYR A 114 4.39 -2.49 -8.51
C TYR A 114 4.66 -3.99 -8.42
N SER A 115 3.67 -4.78 -7.96
CA SER A 115 3.76 -6.24 -7.86
C SER A 115 4.12 -6.88 -9.22
N ILE A 116 3.44 -6.48 -10.29
CA ILE A 116 3.72 -6.98 -11.65
C ILE A 116 5.13 -6.59 -12.08
N ALA A 117 5.50 -5.32 -11.95
CA ALA A 117 6.79 -4.79 -12.38
C ALA A 117 7.98 -5.46 -11.68
N ASN A 118 7.79 -5.95 -10.46
CA ASN A 118 8.83 -6.61 -9.67
C ASN A 118 8.72 -8.17 -9.68
N GLY A 119 7.89 -8.74 -10.55
CA GLY A 119 7.76 -10.19 -10.69
C GLY A 119 7.12 -10.87 -9.48
N GLU A 120 6.31 -10.15 -8.72
CA GLU A 120 5.66 -10.67 -7.52
C GLU A 120 4.20 -11.11 -7.74
N TYR A 121 3.67 -10.86 -8.93
CA TYR A 121 2.42 -11.48 -9.34
C TYR A 121 2.64 -12.96 -9.68
N VAL A 122 1.85 -13.83 -9.07
CA VAL A 122 1.91 -15.29 -9.28
C VAL A 122 0.61 -15.74 -9.95
N PRO A 123 0.64 -16.15 -11.24
CA PRO A 123 -0.56 -16.59 -11.94
C PRO A 123 -1.31 -17.69 -11.19
N GLY A 124 -2.63 -17.50 -10.99
CA GLY A 124 -3.49 -18.44 -10.29
C GLY A 124 -3.39 -18.41 -8.75
N MET A 125 -2.39 -17.71 -8.19
CA MET A 125 -2.18 -17.60 -6.74
C MET A 125 -2.26 -16.17 -6.21
N GLY A 126 -2.24 -15.18 -7.09
CA GLY A 126 -2.31 -13.76 -6.72
C GLY A 126 -0.93 -13.12 -6.54
N THR A 127 -0.46 -12.96 -5.31
CA THR A 127 0.76 -12.20 -5.00
C THR A 127 1.72 -13.05 -4.16
N SER A 128 3.03 -12.92 -4.40
CA SER A 128 4.06 -13.62 -3.64
C SER A 128 4.08 -13.21 -2.17
N HIS A 129 4.54 -14.09 -1.30
CA HIS A 129 4.66 -13.82 0.14
C HIS A 129 5.78 -12.83 0.49
N SER A 130 6.68 -12.50 -0.44
CA SER A 130 7.70 -11.46 -0.29
C SER A 130 7.15 -10.05 -0.51
N PHE A 131 6.05 -9.94 -1.25
CA PHE A 131 5.47 -8.67 -1.66
C PHE A 131 5.23 -7.68 -0.51
N PRO A 132 4.63 -8.06 0.64
CA PRO A 132 4.38 -7.09 1.71
C PRO A 132 5.66 -6.40 2.20
N THR A 133 6.74 -7.17 2.35
CA THR A 133 8.04 -6.64 2.77
C THR A 133 8.64 -5.70 1.72
N ASN A 134 8.64 -6.13 0.46
CA ASN A 134 9.22 -5.36 -0.63
C ASN A 134 8.42 -4.08 -0.91
N ALA A 135 7.10 -4.16 -0.89
CA ALA A 135 6.23 -3.00 -1.01
C ALA A 135 6.44 -2.00 0.15
N ALA A 136 6.53 -2.48 1.40
CA ALA A 136 6.81 -1.62 2.54
C ALA A 136 8.11 -0.82 2.32
N TYR A 137 9.20 -1.47 1.98
CA TYR A 137 10.48 -0.80 1.72
C TYR A 137 10.43 0.17 0.54
N HIS A 138 9.74 -0.21 -0.54
CA HIS A 138 9.59 0.66 -1.71
C HIS A 138 8.94 2.01 -1.36
N TRP A 139 7.95 2.02 -0.48
CA TRP A 139 7.29 3.24 -0.01
C TRP A 139 7.88 3.82 1.28
N GLY A 140 9.10 3.43 1.65
CA GLY A 140 9.85 4.03 2.77
C GLY A 140 9.40 3.57 4.16
N LEU A 141 8.66 2.47 4.26
CA LEU A 141 8.28 1.83 5.51
C LEU A 141 9.28 0.74 5.89
N THR A 142 9.29 0.37 7.15
CA THR A 142 9.98 -0.83 7.64
C THR A 142 8.99 -1.96 7.85
N CYS A 143 9.39 -3.19 7.55
CA CYS A 143 8.55 -4.37 7.71
C CYS A 143 9.36 -5.51 8.33
N GLU A 144 8.79 -6.16 9.33
CA GLU A 144 9.33 -7.39 9.92
C GLU A 144 8.40 -8.56 9.60
N ARG A 145 8.96 -9.64 9.07
CA ARG A 145 8.22 -10.88 8.85
C ARG A 145 8.24 -11.72 10.13
N VAL A 146 7.07 -12.05 10.63
CA VAL A 146 6.90 -12.79 11.88
C VAL A 146 6.25 -14.14 11.60
N GLY A 147 6.84 -15.21 12.11
CA GLY A 147 6.28 -16.56 12.03
C GLY A 147 5.11 -16.78 13.01
N LYS A 148 4.29 -17.77 12.72
CA LYS A 148 3.12 -18.13 13.53
C LYS A 148 3.44 -18.52 14.98
N ASP A 149 4.65 -18.89 15.25
CA ASP A 149 5.18 -19.22 16.59
C ASP A 149 5.38 -17.98 17.48
N ARG A 150 5.33 -16.78 16.89
CA ARG A 150 5.54 -15.49 17.58
C ARG A 150 4.26 -14.65 17.72
N MET A 151 3.11 -15.27 17.86
CA MET A 151 1.82 -14.57 17.95
C MET A 151 1.78 -13.54 19.10
N ASN A 152 2.42 -13.83 20.24
CA ASN A 152 2.50 -12.87 21.34
C ASN A 152 3.22 -11.57 20.93
N TYR A 153 4.24 -11.66 20.06
CA TYR A 153 4.91 -10.49 19.51
C TYR A 153 4.00 -9.69 18.58
N VAL A 154 3.18 -10.36 17.77
CA VAL A 154 2.17 -9.71 16.91
C VAL A 154 1.17 -8.94 17.76
N VAL A 155 0.62 -9.58 18.81
CA VAL A 155 -0.31 -8.93 19.74
C VAL A 155 0.33 -7.72 20.43
N GLN A 156 1.59 -7.82 20.85
CA GLN A 156 2.31 -6.71 21.45
C GLN A 156 2.53 -5.57 20.44
N SER A 157 2.88 -5.89 19.20
CA SER A 157 3.05 -4.91 18.12
C SER A 157 1.74 -4.13 17.85
N LEU A 158 0.61 -4.81 17.81
CA LEU A 158 -0.71 -4.17 17.71
C LEU A 158 -0.99 -3.24 18.89
N LYS A 159 -0.69 -3.65 20.13
CA LYS A 159 -0.83 -2.80 21.33
C LYS A 159 0.07 -1.57 21.28
N GLU A 160 1.21 -1.65 20.62
CA GLU A 160 2.13 -0.54 20.36
C GLU A 160 1.65 0.38 19.24
N GLY A 161 0.57 0.03 18.55
CA GLY A 161 -0.02 0.81 17.46
C GLY A 161 0.63 0.57 16.09
N LYS A 162 1.35 -0.54 15.93
CA LYS A 162 1.84 -0.96 14.62
C LYS A 162 0.72 -1.58 13.80
N MET A 163 0.79 -1.46 12.48
CA MET A 163 -0.12 -2.16 11.59
C MET A 163 0.44 -3.54 11.25
N VAL A 164 -0.44 -4.50 11.11
CA VAL A 164 -0.10 -5.89 10.79
C VAL A 164 -0.89 -6.31 9.55
N VAL A 165 -0.21 -6.95 8.60
CA VAL A 165 -0.83 -7.69 7.51
C VAL A 165 -0.61 -9.18 7.75
N GLU A 166 -1.67 -9.97 7.67
CA GLU A 166 -1.63 -11.41 7.85
C GLU A 166 -1.96 -12.11 6.55
N ILE A 167 -1.23 -13.19 6.25
CA ILE A 167 -1.50 -14.08 5.13
C ILE A 167 -2.10 -15.35 5.72
N CYS A 168 -3.40 -15.54 5.49
CA CYS A 168 -4.15 -16.69 6.00
C CYS A 168 -4.53 -17.64 4.87
N GLU A 169 -4.58 -18.92 5.16
CA GLU A 169 -5.26 -19.90 4.31
C GLU A 169 -6.77 -19.76 4.46
N ALA A 170 -7.52 -19.96 3.36
CA ALA A 170 -8.97 -19.73 3.30
C ALA A 170 -9.82 -20.46 4.38
N TYR A 171 -9.29 -21.53 4.96
CA TYR A 171 -9.96 -22.35 5.96
C TYR A 171 -9.70 -21.91 7.41
N THR A 172 -8.81 -20.96 7.64
CA THR A 172 -8.40 -20.56 9.00
C THR A 172 -9.38 -19.56 9.64
N ILE A 173 -10.25 -18.94 8.85
CA ILE A 173 -11.15 -17.85 9.29
C ILE A 173 -12.57 -18.36 9.61
N THR A 174 -12.89 -19.59 9.31
CA THR A 174 -14.24 -20.18 9.49
C THR A 174 -14.35 -21.11 10.69
N GLY A 175 -13.54 -20.90 11.71
CA GLY A 175 -13.62 -21.59 12.99
C GLY A 175 -14.61 -20.96 13.95
#